data_c4d126fb667ef91ad752d955f395d355
#
_entry.id   c4d126fb667ef91ad752d955f395d355
#
_cell.length_a   1.000
_cell.length_b   1.000
_cell.length_c   1.000
_cell.angle_alpha   90.00
_cell.angle_beta   90.00
_cell.angle_gamma   90.00
#
_symmetry.space_group_name_H-M   'P 1'
#
loop_
_entity.id
_entity.type
_entity.pdbx_description
1 polymer ?
#
loop_
_entity_poly.entity_id
_entity_poly.type
_entity_poly.pdbx_seq_one_letter_code
_entity_poly.pdbx_strand_id
1 'polypeptide(L)'
;VRYGMKNDMFSSGSVRYVGNEIRAVIMSMLGVDTHDKILALMAESIVIEAAITASEGTIIAVEPDAGSRRSMEENVDKFGVHNVKIIPDMTEESLSKVPVPRLAFIVANHYLESDMERLLKLNPSMQFVIYTLDLSILANCKLIFDKLGIKNFEATQITVSKTNKEHIFVTQPSPWLITGSRED
;
A
#
# COMPACT_ATOMS: atom_id res chain seq x y z
N VAL A 1 5.09 -19.49 9.38
CA VAL A 1 4.66 -18.25 8.74
C VAL A 1 4.40 -18.56 7.28
N ARG A 2 3.18 -18.38 6.79
CA ARG A 2 2.87 -18.51 5.36
C ARG A 2 3.06 -17.13 4.73
N TYR A 3 4.08 -17.00 3.92
CA TYR A 3 4.21 -15.84 3.04
C TYR A 3 3.24 -15.99 1.87
N GLY A 4 2.45 -14.96 1.64
CA GLY A 4 1.58 -14.84 0.49
C GLY A 4 0.19 -15.45 0.69
N MET A 5 -0.74 -14.60 1.01
CA MET A 5 -2.16 -14.95 0.95
C MET A 5 -2.60 -15.06 -0.50
N LYS A 6 -3.44 -16.05 -0.82
CA LYS A 6 -3.99 -16.19 -2.16
C LYS A 6 -5.13 -15.18 -2.36
N ASN A 7 -5.28 -14.66 -3.58
CA ASN A 7 -6.32 -13.69 -3.89
C ASN A 7 -7.74 -14.22 -3.70
N ASP A 8 -7.97 -15.52 -3.90
CA ASP A 8 -9.24 -16.19 -3.67
C ASP A 8 -9.68 -16.26 -2.19
N MET A 9 -8.79 -15.93 -1.28
CA MET A 9 -9.10 -15.83 0.15
C MET A 9 -9.85 -14.54 0.51
N PHE A 10 -9.77 -13.48 -0.31
CA PHE A 10 -10.44 -12.21 -0.07
C PHE A 10 -11.88 -12.23 -0.58
N SER A 11 -12.76 -11.50 0.10
CA SER A 11 -14.10 -11.24 -0.44
C SER A 11 -13.98 -10.36 -1.67
N SER A 12 -14.68 -10.73 -2.73
CA SER A 12 -14.67 -9.97 -3.98
C SER A 12 -15.50 -8.69 -3.82
N GLY A 13 -14.84 -7.55 -3.92
CA GLY A 13 -15.46 -6.23 -3.97
C GLY A 13 -15.06 -5.47 -5.23
N SER A 14 -15.28 -4.16 -5.25
CA SER A 14 -14.82 -3.25 -6.31
C SER A 14 -13.29 -3.05 -6.33
N VAL A 15 -12.58 -3.70 -5.44
CA VAL A 15 -11.15 -3.51 -5.19
C VAL A 15 -10.30 -4.21 -6.25
N ARG A 16 -9.28 -3.51 -6.72
CA ARG A 16 -8.25 -4.08 -7.59
C ARG A 16 -7.26 -4.87 -6.75
N TYR A 17 -7.23 -6.18 -6.94
CA TYR A 17 -6.26 -7.02 -6.27
C TYR A 17 -4.87 -6.90 -6.89
N VAL A 18 -3.89 -6.71 -6.03
CA VAL A 18 -2.50 -6.95 -6.38
C VAL A 18 -2.27 -8.47 -6.44
N GLY A 19 -1.62 -8.97 -7.50
CA GLY A 19 -1.31 -10.40 -7.63
C GLY A 19 -0.46 -10.92 -6.46
N ASN A 20 -0.58 -12.19 -6.13
CA ASN A 20 0.09 -12.80 -4.96
C ASN A 20 1.60 -12.55 -4.94
N GLU A 21 2.26 -12.69 -6.08
CA GLU A 21 3.71 -12.57 -6.21
C GLU A 21 4.16 -11.11 -6.01
N ILE A 22 3.43 -10.18 -6.62
CA ILE A 22 3.70 -8.75 -6.48
C ILE A 22 3.46 -8.31 -5.03
N ARG A 23 2.39 -8.80 -4.38
CA ARG A 23 2.13 -8.50 -2.97
C ARG A 23 3.24 -9.03 -2.06
N ALA A 24 3.76 -10.23 -2.33
CA ALA A 24 4.88 -10.78 -1.56
C ALA A 24 6.13 -9.89 -1.66
N VAL A 25 6.42 -9.35 -2.85
CA VAL A 25 7.52 -8.39 -3.02
C VAL A 25 7.24 -7.08 -2.28
N ILE A 26 6.02 -6.55 -2.39
CA ILE A 26 5.61 -5.34 -1.65
C ILE A 26 5.80 -5.56 -0.15
N MET A 27 5.29 -6.65 0.40
CA MET A 27 5.44 -6.95 1.83
C MET A 27 6.91 -7.05 2.27
N SER A 28 7.77 -7.61 1.41
CA SER A 28 9.21 -7.62 1.64
C SER A 28 9.81 -6.22 1.66
N MET A 29 9.40 -5.34 0.75
CA MET A 29 9.87 -3.94 0.69
C MET A 29 9.38 -3.10 1.87
N LEU A 30 8.16 -3.35 2.35
CA LEU A 30 7.61 -2.67 3.52
C LEU A 30 8.38 -3.00 4.80
N GLY A 31 8.97 -4.19 4.87
CA GLY A 31 9.74 -4.64 6.05
C GLY A 31 8.94 -4.52 7.34
N VAL A 32 7.70 -5.01 7.33
CA VAL A 32 6.74 -4.83 8.43
C VAL A 32 7.22 -5.51 9.71
N ASP A 33 7.29 -4.75 10.79
CA ASP A 33 7.58 -5.24 12.14
C ASP A 33 6.29 -5.47 12.95
N THR A 34 6.38 -6.26 14.01
CA THR A 34 5.26 -6.62 14.89
C THR A 34 4.53 -5.40 15.48
N HIS A 35 5.25 -4.32 15.79
CA HIS A 35 4.70 -3.11 16.41
C HIS A 35 4.49 -1.94 15.44
N ASP A 36 4.65 -2.18 14.15
CA ASP A 36 4.63 -1.12 13.14
C ASP A 36 3.29 -0.38 13.06
N LYS A 37 3.39 0.88 12.68
CA LYS A 37 2.26 1.73 12.30
C LYS A 37 2.43 2.12 10.84
N ILE A 38 1.57 1.58 10.00
CA ILE A 38 1.65 1.71 8.54
C ILE A 38 0.35 2.29 8.02
N LEU A 39 0.44 3.26 7.12
CA LEU A 39 -0.70 3.74 6.36
C LEU A 39 -0.68 3.09 4.97
N ALA A 40 -1.83 2.59 4.53
CA ALA A 40 -2.01 2.05 3.19
C ALA A 40 -3.20 2.74 2.50
N LEU A 41 -2.94 3.37 1.37
CA LEU A 41 -3.94 4.07 0.57
C LEU A 41 -4.37 3.20 -0.60
N MET A 42 -5.67 2.85 -0.65
CA MET A 42 -6.32 2.08 -1.70
C MET A 42 -5.69 0.69 -1.94
N ALA A 43 -5.33 -0.02 -0.87
CA ALA A 43 -4.50 -1.22 -0.93
C ALA A 43 -4.99 -2.35 0.01
N GLU A 44 -6.24 -2.78 -0.14
CA GLU A 44 -6.93 -3.71 0.77
C GLU A 44 -6.13 -4.99 1.08
N SER A 45 -5.60 -5.67 0.07
CA SER A 45 -4.87 -6.94 0.30
C SER A 45 -3.55 -6.74 1.04
N ILE A 46 -2.91 -5.58 0.86
CA ILE A 46 -1.72 -5.18 1.61
C ILE A 46 -2.09 -4.87 3.07
N VAL A 47 -3.21 -4.18 3.31
CA VAL A 47 -3.73 -3.88 4.65
C VAL A 47 -3.87 -5.14 5.49
N ILE A 48 -4.53 -6.16 4.96
CA ILE A 48 -4.77 -7.41 5.70
C ILE A 48 -3.46 -8.14 6.00
N GLU A 49 -2.59 -8.31 5.01
CA GLU A 49 -1.32 -9.02 5.20
C GLU A 49 -0.38 -8.26 6.15
N ALA A 50 -0.33 -6.93 6.05
CA ALA A 50 0.40 -6.09 6.99
C ALA A 50 -0.17 -6.18 8.42
N ALA A 51 -1.50 -6.20 8.58
CA ALA A 51 -2.15 -6.32 9.87
C ALA A 51 -1.84 -7.65 10.57
N ILE A 52 -1.76 -8.74 9.82
CA ILE A 52 -1.36 -10.04 10.36
C ILE A 52 0.10 -10.02 10.83
N THR A 53 0.97 -9.33 10.09
CA THR A 53 2.40 -9.24 10.41
C THR A 53 2.65 -8.28 11.58
N ALA A 54 2.08 -7.09 11.56
CA ALA A 54 2.16 -6.10 12.63
C ALA A 54 1.11 -6.38 13.72
N SER A 55 1.13 -7.56 14.31
CA SER A 55 0.08 -8.05 15.22
C SER A 55 -0.12 -7.21 16.48
N GLU A 56 0.87 -6.46 16.90
CA GLU A 56 0.85 -5.52 18.05
C GLU A 56 0.94 -4.05 17.59
N GLY A 57 0.92 -3.83 16.29
CA GLY A 57 0.95 -2.53 15.64
C GLY A 57 -0.42 -2.02 15.24
N THR A 58 -0.46 -1.08 14.31
CA THR A 58 -1.71 -0.53 13.74
C THR A 58 -1.55 -0.30 12.25
N ILE A 59 -2.47 -0.81 11.47
CA ILE A 59 -2.57 -0.51 10.05
C ILE A 59 -3.70 0.50 9.83
N ILE A 60 -3.36 1.60 9.19
CA ILE A 60 -4.30 2.66 8.83
C ILE A 60 -4.66 2.46 7.36
N ALA A 61 -5.89 2.07 7.11
CA ALA A 61 -6.40 1.87 5.76
C ALA A 61 -7.17 3.11 5.31
N VAL A 62 -6.69 3.76 4.25
CA VAL A 62 -7.38 4.90 3.65
C VAL A 62 -8.09 4.43 2.40
N GLU A 63 -9.44 4.49 2.40
CA GLU A 63 -10.24 4.06 1.27
C GLU A 63 -11.39 5.04 1.01
N PRO A 64 -11.28 5.87 -0.04
CA PRO A 64 -12.28 6.88 -0.36
C PRO A 64 -13.61 6.30 -0.85
N ASP A 65 -13.60 5.15 -1.54
CA ASP A 65 -14.81 4.53 -2.05
C ASP A 65 -15.59 3.78 -0.98
N ALA A 66 -16.88 4.10 -0.83
CA ALA A 66 -17.72 3.50 0.21
C ALA A 66 -17.97 1.99 0.00
N GLY A 67 -18.01 1.54 -1.27
CA GLY A 67 -18.14 0.12 -1.60
C GLY A 67 -16.88 -0.66 -1.23
N SER A 68 -15.71 -0.11 -1.55
CA SER A 68 -14.42 -0.68 -1.21
C SER A 68 -14.18 -0.70 0.32
N ARG A 69 -14.64 0.34 1.04
CA ARG A 69 -14.58 0.32 2.51
C ARG A 69 -15.37 -0.84 3.11
N ARG A 70 -16.59 -1.09 2.63
CA ARG A 70 -17.38 -2.25 3.09
C ARG A 70 -16.71 -3.57 2.81
N SER A 71 -16.15 -3.73 1.60
CA SER A 71 -15.38 -4.91 1.25
C SER A 71 -14.16 -5.11 2.15
N MET A 72 -13.49 -4.02 2.51
CA MET A 72 -12.36 -4.05 3.45
C MET A 72 -12.80 -4.44 4.86
N GLU A 73 -13.92 -3.89 5.36
CA GLU A 73 -14.51 -4.27 6.66
C GLU A 73 -14.84 -5.77 6.69
N GLU A 74 -15.46 -6.30 5.63
CA GLU A 74 -15.74 -7.74 5.50
C GLU A 74 -14.47 -8.59 5.53
N ASN A 75 -13.40 -8.14 4.89
CA ASN A 75 -12.13 -8.87 4.94
C ASN A 75 -11.44 -8.75 6.29
N VAL A 76 -11.48 -7.59 6.95
CA VAL A 76 -10.99 -7.42 8.33
C VAL A 76 -11.66 -8.42 9.27
N ASP A 77 -12.99 -8.53 9.21
CA ASP A 77 -13.76 -9.48 10.02
C ASP A 77 -13.44 -10.94 9.65
N LYS A 78 -13.41 -11.25 8.35
CA LYS A 78 -13.13 -12.60 7.83
C LYS A 78 -11.78 -13.14 8.24
N PHE A 79 -10.76 -12.28 8.27
CA PHE A 79 -9.40 -12.67 8.67
C PHE A 79 -9.16 -12.52 10.18
N GLY A 80 -10.12 -11.98 10.92
CA GLY A 80 -10.05 -11.80 12.37
C GLY A 80 -8.92 -10.88 12.81
N VAL A 81 -8.58 -9.88 12.00
CA VAL A 81 -7.58 -8.87 12.38
C VAL A 81 -8.27 -7.73 13.14
N HIS A 82 -7.65 -7.27 14.23
CA HIS A 82 -8.26 -6.29 15.15
C HIS A 82 -7.49 -4.97 15.22
N ASN A 83 -6.43 -4.85 14.45
CA ASN A 83 -5.48 -3.74 14.47
C ASN A 83 -5.55 -2.87 13.20
N VAL A 84 -6.66 -2.93 12.46
CA VAL A 84 -6.91 -2.08 11.28
C VAL A 84 -7.83 -0.94 11.65
N LYS A 85 -7.43 0.29 11.30
CA LYS A 85 -8.26 1.49 11.38
C LYS A 85 -8.57 1.98 9.98
N ILE A 86 -9.85 1.99 9.61
CA ILE A 86 -10.29 2.41 8.28
C ILE A 86 -10.75 3.87 8.35
N ILE A 87 -10.20 4.72 7.49
CA ILE A 87 -10.58 6.13 7.34
C ILE A 87 -10.96 6.44 5.89
N PRO A 88 -11.88 7.38 5.66
CA PRO A 88 -12.41 7.62 4.32
C PRO A 88 -11.50 8.48 3.43
N ASP A 89 -10.60 9.24 4.01
CA ASP A 89 -9.80 10.23 3.29
C ASP A 89 -8.51 10.62 4.01
N MET A 90 -7.72 11.48 3.37
CA MET A 90 -6.45 12.00 3.86
C MET A 90 -6.58 13.41 4.46
N THR A 91 -7.77 13.83 4.91
CA THR A 91 -7.94 15.12 5.58
C THR A 91 -7.23 15.16 6.93
N GLU A 92 -6.90 16.35 7.40
CA GLU A 92 -6.29 16.54 8.74
C GLU A 92 -7.21 15.98 9.85
N GLU A 93 -8.53 16.13 9.68
CA GLU A 93 -9.51 15.57 10.61
C GLU A 93 -9.41 14.05 10.68
N SER A 94 -9.41 13.36 9.53
CA SER A 94 -9.32 11.89 9.49
C SER A 94 -7.98 11.40 10.04
N LEU A 95 -6.88 12.05 9.65
CA LEU A 95 -5.53 11.69 10.09
C LEU A 95 -5.30 11.96 11.58
N SER A 96 -5.98 12.95 12.18
CA SER A 96 -5.89 13.22 13.62
C SER A 96 -6.46 12.11 14.52
N LYS A 97 -7.29 11.24 13.95
CA LYS A 97 -7.96 10.13 14.67
C LYS A 97 -7.16 8.83 14.70
N VAL A 98 -6.03 8.80 14.02
CA VAL A 98 -5.19 7.61 13.87
C VAL A 98 -3.76 7.86 14.36
N PRO A 99 -3.01 6.82 14.76
CA PRO A 99 -1.63 7.02 15.16
C PRO A 99 -0.76 7.48 13.97
N VAL A 100 0.34 8.16 14.28
CA VAL A 100 1.31 8.61 13.27
C VAL A 100 2.02 7.39 12.66
N PRO A 101 1.92 7.15 11.35
CA PRO A 101 2.59 6.01 10.73
C PRO A 101 4.08 6.26 10.51
N ARG A 102 4.87 5.18 10.51
CA ARG A 102 6.28 5.18 10.12
C ARG A 102 6.42 5.18 8.60
N LEU A 103 5.56 4.45 7.92
CA LEU A 103 5.62 4.18 6.50
C LEU A 103 4.24 4.35 5.87
N ALA A 104 4.22 4.83 4.63
CA ALA A 104 3.02 4.87 3.80
C ALA A 104 3.20 4.05 2.52
N PHE A 105 2.30 3.09 2.31
CA PHE A 105 2.11 2.42 1.04
C PHE A 105 0.98 3.09 0.27
N ILE A 106 1.26 3.59 -0.93
CA ILE A 106 0.30 4.38 -1.72
C ILE A 106 0.12 3.76 -3.10
N VAL A 107 -1.10 3.33 -3.42
CA VAL A 107 -1.51 3.11 -4.80
C VAL A 107 -1.76 4.49 -5.41
N ALA A 108 -0.85 4.92 -6.25
CA ALA A 108 -0.78 6.31 -6.68
C ALA A 108 -1.90 6.72 -7.63
N ASN A 109 -2.34 7.95 -7.47
CA ASN A 109 -3.22 8.66 -8.37
C ASN A 109 -2.74 10.11 -8.53
N HIS A 110 -3.54 10.97 -9.18
CA HIS A 110 -3.18 12.37 -9.42
C HIS A 110 -3.10 13.26 -8.16
N TYR A 111 -3.48 12.75 -6.98
CA TYR A 111 -3.32 13.43 -5.69
C TYR A 111 -2.02 13.08 -4.96
N LEU A 112 -1.14 12.28 -5.57
CA LEU A 112 0.06 11.72 -4.93
C LEU A 112 0.89 12.79 -4.20
N GLU A 113 1.17 13.93 -4.87
CA GLU A 113 1.98 14.99 -4.28
C GLU A 113 1.34 15.57 -3.01
N SER A 114 0.06 15.92 -3.08
CA SER A 114 -0.66 16.49 -1.93
C SER A 114 -0.83 15.50 -0.77
N ASP A 115 -0.99 14.22 -1.07
CA ASP A 115 -1.08 13.16 -0.06
C ASP A 115 0.27 12.98 0.65
N MET A 116 1.36 12.96 -0.11
CA MET A 116 2.71 12.88 0.46
C MET A 116 3.05 14.11 1.30
N GLU A 117 2.67 15.32 0.86
CA GLU A 117 2.85 16.55 1.65
C GLU A 117 2.14 16.47 3.01
N ARG A 118 0.90 15.98 3.04
CA ARG A 118 0.14 15.80 4.29
C ARG A 118 0.81 14.81 5.22
N LEU A 119 1.26 13.69 4.68
CA LEU A 119 1.94 12.65 5.45
C LEU A 119 3.28 13.14 6.01
N LEU A 120 4.04 13.92 5.25
CA LEU A 120 5.30 14.51 5.71
C LEU A 120 5.11 15.58 6.78
N LYS A 121 3.94 16.25 6.85
CA LYS A 121 3.60 17.13 7.97
C LYS A 121 3.36 16.35 9.26
N LEU A 122 2.80 15.13 9.17
CA LEU A 122 2.59 14.26 10.32
C LEU A 122 3.89 13.62 10.80
N ASN A 123 4.69 13.13 9.87
CA ASN A 123 5.97 12.49 10.14
C ASN A 123 6.99 12.92 9.08
N PRO A 124 7.89 13.86 9.41
CA PRO A 124 8.93 14.31 8.47
C PRO A 124 9.89 13.21 8.00
N SER A 125 10.02 12.12 8.78
CA SER A 125 10.84 10.94 8.47
C SER A 125 10.03 9.83 7.79
N MET A 126 8.85 10.13 7.26
CA MET A 126 7.99 9.14 6.60
C MET A 126 8.76 8.41 5.49
N GLN A 127 8.67 7.09 5.50
CA GLN A 127 9.11 6.25 4.41
C GLN A 127 7.94 6.03 3.44
N PHE A 128 8.23 6.02 2.16
CA PHE A 128 7.21 5.82 1.13
C PHE A 128 7.51 4.59 0.30
N VAL A 129 6.47 3.82 0.01
CA VAL A 129 6.43 2.80 -1.04
C VAL A 129 5.23 3.11 -1.92
N ILE A 130 5.48 3.49 -3.16
CA ILE A 130 4.47 3.95 -4.10
C ILE A 130 4.32 2.90 -5.20
N TYR A 131 3.08 2.49 -5.44
CA TYR A 131 2.70 1.55 -6.49
C TYR A 131 2.02 2.30 -7.63
N THR A 132 2.46 2.07 -8.86
CA THR A 132 1.77 2.60 -10.04
C THR A 132 1.90 1.69 -11.26
N LEU A 133 0.86 1.69 -12.09
CA LEU A 133 0.87 1.18 -13.46
C LEU A 133 0.88 2.31 -14.49
N ASP A 134 0.80 3.56 -14.03
CA ASP A 134 0.65 4.75 -14.87
C ASP A 134 2.01 5.39 -15.15
N LEU A 135 2.37 5.43 -16.44
CA LEU A 135 3.61 6.04 -16.89
C LEU A 135 3.71 7.52 -16.55
N SER A 136 2.59 8.26 -16.59
CA SER A 136 2.57 9.69 -16.28
C SER A 136 2.88 9.93 -14.79
N ILE A 137 2.35 9.09 -13.91
CA ILE A 137 2.65 9.13 -12.48
C ILE A 137 4.13 8.78 -12.25
N LEU A 138 4.62 7.71 -12.87
CA LEU A 138 6.02 7.31 -12.76
C LEU A 138 6.96 8.45 -13.21
N ALA A 139 6.67 9.08 -14.35
CA ALA A 139 7.47 10.18 -14.87
C ALA A 139 7.54 11.38 -13.91
N ASN A 140 6.47 11.64 -13.16
CA ASN A 140 6.39 12.74 -12.22
C ASN A 140 6.93 12.39 -10.81
N CYS A 141 7.04 11.13 -10.45
CA CYS A 141 7.46 10.72 -9.10
C CYS A 141 8.81 11.32 -8.70
N LYS A 142 9.80 11.31 -9.60
CA LYS A 142 11.11 11.87 -9.28
C LYS A 142 11.05 13.38 -8.99
N LEU A 143 10.26 14.12 -9.77
CA LEU A 143 10.06 15.56 -9.55
C LEU A 143 9.34 15.84 -8.23
N ILE A 144 8.33 15.03 -7.89
CA ILE A 144 7.61 15.13 -6.60
C ILE A 144 8.58 14.88 -5.45
N PHE A 145 9.41 13.82 -5.54
CA PHE A 145 10.40 13.51 -4.52
C PHE A 145 11.41 14.65 -4.32
N ASP A 146 11.95 15.19 -5.40
CA ASP A 146 12.89 16.32 -5.33
C ASP A 146 12.24 17.54 -4.70
N LYS A 147 11.02 17.87 -5.09
CA LYS A 147 10.24 19.00 -4.53
C LYS A 147 9.98 18.83 -3.03
N LEU A 148 9.68 17.60 -2.59
CA LEU A 148 9.39 17.29 -1.19
C LEU A 148 10.65 17.01 -0.36
N GLY A 149 11.84 17.07 -0.96
CA GLY A 149 13.10 16.78 -0.28
C GLY A 149 13.26 15.32 0.13
N ILE A 150 12.61 14.41 -0.60
CA ILE A 150 12.73 12.96 -0.39
C ILE A 150 13.97 12.47 -1.14
N LYS A 151 14.80 11.74 -0.44
CA LYS A 151 16.05 11.15 -0.94
C LYS A 151 15.91 9.66 -1.21
N ASN A 152 16.99 9.03 -1.60
CA ASN A 152 17.06 7.59 -1.79
C ASN A 152 15.99 7.05 -2.75
N PHE A 153 15.74 7.83 -3.83
CA PHE A 153 14.78 7.44 -4.86
C PHE A 153 15.23 6.15 -5.55
N GLU A 154 14.42 5.12 -5.43
CA GLU A 154 14.59 3.88 -6.17
C GLU A 154 13.27 3.50 -6.85
N ALA A 155 13.34 3.13 -8.13
CA ALA A 155 12.17 2.66 -8.88
C ALA A 155 12.44 1.24 -9.41
N THR A 156 11.64 0.28 -8.98
CA THR A 156 11.75 -1.13 -9.34
C THR A 156 10.52 -1.56 -10.13
N GLN A 157 10.72 -2.11 -11.32
CA GLN A 157 9.63 -2.74 -12.07
C GLN A 157 9.57 -4.23 -11.78
N ILE A 158 8.37 -4.76 -11.56
CA ILE A 158 8.16 -6.18 -11.30
C ILE A 158 7.33 -6.77 -12.43
N THR A 159 7.85 -7.81 -13.06
CA THR A 159 7.14 -8.59 -14.09
C THR A 159 6.91 -10.01 -13.60
N VAL A 160 5.65 -10.45 -13.70
CA VAL A 160 5.24 -11.81 -13.35
C VAL A 160 4.59 -12.46 -14.54
N SER A 161 5.11 -13.59 -14.97
CA SER A 161 4.49 -14.46 -15.97
C SER A 161 4.24 -15.83 -15.34
N LYS A 162 3.04 -16.34 -15.50
CA LYS A 162 2.62 -17.65 -14.96
C LYS A 162 1.95 -18.48 -16.04
N THR A 163 2.11 -19.77 -15.96
CA THR A 163 1.33 -20.67 -16.82
C THR A 163 -0.14 -20.68 -16.38
N ASN A 164 -1.04 -20.62 -17.34
CA ASN A 164 -2.47 -20.84 -17.14
C ASN A 164 -2.79 -22.35 -17.16
N LYS A 165 -4.08 -22.71 -17.16
CA LYS A 165 -4.53 -24.11 -17.20
C LYS A 165 -4.16 -24.85 -18.49
N GLU A 166 -3.95 -24.12 -19.57
CA GLU A 166 -3.51 -24.61 -20.88
C GLU A 166 -1.97 -24.70 -20.99
N HIS A 167 -1.23 -24.48 -19.90
CA HIS A 167 0.24 -24.41 -19.85
C HIS A 167 0.87 -23.30 -20.69
N ILE A 168 0.12 -22.25 -20.99
CA ILE A 168 0.60 -21.07 -21.71
C ILE A 168 0.99 -20.01 -20.70
N PHE A 169 2.14 -19.33 -20.89
CA PHE A 169 2.55 -18.19 -20.06
C PHE A 169 1.66 -16.98 -20.31
N VAL A 170 1.12 -16.45 -19.24
CA VAL A 170 0.36 -15.21 -19.22
C VAL A 170 1.07 -14.20 -18.31
N THR A 171 1.37 -13.03 -18.86
CA THR A 171 2.01 -11.93 -18.13
C THR A 171 0.95 -11.07 -17.44
N GLN A 172 1.14 -10.82 -16.16
CA GLN A 172 0.34 -9.86 -15.40
C GLN A 172 0.79 -8.41 -15.73
N PRO A 173 -0.07 -7.39 -15.48
CA PRO A 173 0.39 -6.01 -15.53
C PRO A 173 1.61 -5.81 -14.62
N SER A 174 2.66 -5.16 -15.15
CA SER A 174 3.93 -4.98 -14.46
C SER A 174 3.97 -3.61 -13.77
N PRO A 175 3.79 -3.54 -12.43
CA PRO A 175 3.83 -2.28 -11.73
C PRO A 175 5.25 -1.77 -11.54
N TRP A 176 5.35 -0.47 -11.33
CA TRP A 176 6.50 0.18 -10.73
C TRP A 176 6.26 0.35 -9.23
N LEU A 177 7.27 -0.01 -8.45
CA LEU A 177 7.36 0.27 -7.02
C LEU A 177 8.46 1.30 -6.81
N ILE A 178 8.10 2.44 -6.21
CA ILE A 178 9.00 3.56 -6.03
C ILE A 178 9.16 3.80 -4.53
N THR A 179 10.38 3.85 -4.07
CA THR A 179 10.70 4.02 -2.65
C THR A 179 11.54 5.26 -2.40
N GLY A 180 11.45 5.80 -1.19
CA GLY A 180 12.29 6.86 -0.70
C GLY A 180 11.84 7.40 0.66
N SER A 181 12.73 8.17 1.28
CA SER A 181 12.51 8.85 2.56
C SER A 181 13.35 10.13 2.62
N ARG A 182 13.11 11.00 3.61
CA ARG A 182 13.96 12.18 3.86
C ARG A 182 15.24 11.83 4.61
N GLU A 183 15.25 10.72 5.31
CA GLU A 183 16.40 10.22 6.07
C GLU A 183 17.23 9.25 5.22
N ASP A 184 18.54 9.24 5.47
CA ASP A 184 19.50 8.33 4.81
C ASP A 184 19.44 6.93 5.42
#